data_c3754bcf6488fa4cb44400ae8e3ad1f8
#
_entry.id   c3754bcf6488fa4cb44400ae8e3ad1f8
#
_cell.length_a   1.000
_cell.length_b   1.000
_cell.length_c   1.000
_cell.angle_alpha   90.00
_cell.angle_beta   90.00
_cell.angle_gamma   90.00
#
_symmetry.space_group_name_H-M   'P 1'
#
loop_
_entity.id
_entity.type
_entity.pdbx_description
1 polymer ?
#
loop_
_entity_poly.entity_id
_entity_poly.type
_entity_poly.pdbx_seq_one_letter_code
_entity_poly.pdbx_strand_id
1 'polypeptide(L)'
;MTMPTFADAEAAIAAHDYRAALSILEALDVVGEDACYRRDIQAAACADRLGLFPLCEEYATRAHSYGDDMADPFALMARAQRRQGLIADAAATASSGARIHPTNPAIARELALAFVALGRYEEARGPADLATDTYKKDVELLMAYGHVWEPVNPDAAQWAFHRAKKVNLDNDDARIAFDSLAHPLKGAGRSSYRIEIQPPVAAAYRTMLRRVRAVLTNAWKGSGIAALCCGLFYLFVARGVFPGVRWGVFLLYVAAIVSVYFYVGYQIAAFNRTLPRGVRLTFMRLCTRFTELGGRIFLFMRVSLISGFFLIAFMNGIG
;
A
#
# COMPACT_ATOMS: atom_id res chain seq x y z
N MET A 1 -35.82 40.37 -0.68
CA MET A 1 -34.82 39.39 -1.14
C MET A 1 -33.84 39.21 0.01
N THR A 2 -33.73 38.04 0.57
CA THR A 2 -32.71 37.72 1.59
C THR A 2 -31.35 37.73 0.91
N MET A 3 -30.36 38.39 1.52
CA MET A 3 -28.99 38.36 1.02
C MET A 3 -28.46 36.93 1.10
N PRO A 4 -27.73 36.46 0.07
CA PRO A 4 -27.16 35.13 0.09
C PRO A 4 -26.09 35.02 1.21
N THR A 5 -25.98 33.83 1.79
CA THR A 5 -25.03 33.55 2.87
C THR A 5 -24.13 32.35 2.54
N PHE A 6 -22.99 32.22 3.25
CA PHE A 6 -22.19 31.00 3.15
C PHE A 6 -22.97 29.72 3.46
N ALA A 7 -23.93 29.79 4.40
CA ALA A 7 -24.75 28.65 4.75
C ALA A 7 -25.62 28.17 3.59
N ASP A 8 -26.13 29.11 2.79
CA ASP A 8 -26.91 28.78 1.59
C ASP A 8 -26.03 28.08 0.53
N ALA A 9 -24.80 28.57 0.35
CA ALA A 9 -23.84 27.95 -0.56
C ALA A 9 -23.44 26.53 -0.08
N GLU A 10 -23.18 26.36 1.19
CA GLU A 10 -22.86 25.03 1.78
C GLU A 10 -24.03 24.07 1.70
N ALA A 11 -25.25 24.54 1.90
CA ALA A 11 -26.44 23.71 1.71
C ALA A 11 -26.59 23.23 0.24
N ALA A 12 -26.31 24.12 -0.73
CA ALA A 12 -26.32 23.76 -2.15
C ALA A 12 -25.17 22.76 -2.49
N ILE A 13 -23.98 22.93 -1.93
CA ILE A 13 -22.85 21.98 -2.07
C ILE A 13 -23.23 20.62 -1.50
N ALA A 14 -23.84 20.58 -0.33
CA ALA A 14 -24.28 19.35 0.33
C ALA A 14 -25.38 18.63 -0.48
N ALA A 15 -26.23 19.40 -1.19
CA ALA A 15 -27.21 18.89 -2.12
C ALA A 15 -26.63 18.50 -3.49
N HIS A 16 -25.31 18.62 -3.70
CA HIS A 16 -24.61 18.42 -4.97
C HIS A 16 -25.07 19.36 -6.11
N ASP A 17 -25.76 20.45 -5.79
CA ASP A 17 -26.10 21.52 -6.76
C ASP A 17 -24.97 22.55 -6.82
N TYR A 18 -23.87 22.15 -7.47
CA TYR A 18 -22.67 22.96 -7.61
C TYR A 18 -22.90 24.24 -8.43
N ARG A 19 -23.93 24.24 -9.32
CA ARG A 19 -24.27 25.44 -10.12
C ARG A 19 -24.96 26.48 -9.26
N ALA A 20 -25.94 26.09 -8.46
CA ALA A 20 -26.57 26.99 -7.50
C ALA A 20 -25.56 27.49 -6.47
N ALA A 21 -24.71 26.60 -5.93
CA ALA A 21 -23.65 26.98 -4.99
C ALA A 21 -22.71 28.04 -5.60
N LEU A 22 -22.26 27.85 -6.83
CA LEU A 22 -21.38 28.79 -7.51
C LEU A 22 -22.05 30.15 -7.68
N SER A 23 -23.30 30.19 -8.13
CA SER A 23 -24.04 31.45 -8.29
C SER A 23 -24.26 32.20 -6.96
N ILE A 24 -24.48 31.46 -5.87
CA ILE A 24 -24.57 32.04 -4.51
C ILE A 24 -23.23 32.63 -4.09
N LEU A 25 -22.13 31.90 -4.29
CA LEU A 25 -20.77 32.35 -3.93
C LEU A 25 -20.35 33.58 -4.72
N GLU A 26 -20.73 33.68 -6.00
CA GLU A 26 -20.47 34.86 -6.86
C GLU A 26 -21.26 36.09 -6.41
N ALA A 27 -22.45 35.86 -5.85
CA ALA A 27 -23.32 36.95 -5.36
C ALA A 27 -22.97 37.37 -3.93
N LEU A 28 -22.06 36.67 -3.23
CA LEU A 28 -21.64 36.99 -1.87
C LEU A 28 -20.74 38.22 -1.87
N ASP A 29 -21.20 39.28 -1.21
CA ASP A 29 -20.37 40.45 -0.88
C ASP A 29 -19.69 40.18 0.46
N VAL A 30 -18.38 39.89 0.43
CA VAL A 30 -17.60 39.51 1.60
C VAL A 30 -16.43 40.48 1.80
N VAL A 31 -16.16 40.81 3.05
CA VAL A 31 -15.07 41.68 3.46
C VAL A 31 -14.11 40.91 4.37
N GLY A 32 -12.81 41.09 4.16
CA GLY A 32 -11.74 40.41 4.89
C GLY A 32 -11.13 39.23 4.12
N GLU A 33 -9.82 39.05 4.30
CA GLU A 33 -9.03 38.09 3.54
C GLU A 33 -9.54 36.64 3.76
N ASP A 34 -9.82 36.27 4.99
CA ASP A 34 -10.34 34.91 5.31
C ASP A 34 -11.69 34.59 4.64
N ALA A 35 -12.59 35.59 4.61
CA ALA A 35 -13.90 35.43 3.97
C ALA A 35 -13.76 35.36 2.45
N CYS A 36 -12.90 36.19 1.87
CA CYS A 36 -12.59 36.16 0.44
C CYS A 36 -11.92 34.85 0.06
N TYR A 37 -10.96 34.37 0.83
CA TYR A 37 -10.33 33.05 0.65
C TYR A 37 -11.37 31.92 0.67
N ARG A 38 -12.20 31.86 1.71
CA ARG A 38 -13.24 30.84 1.85
C ARG A 38 -14.21 30.85 0.67
N ARG A 39 -14.66 32.01 0.23
CA ARG A 39 -15.53 32.16 -0.94
C ARG A 39 -14.87 31.61 -2.20
N ASP A 40 -13.63 32.04 -2.48
CA ASP A 40 -12.96 31.73 -3.72
C ASP A 40 -12.50 30.25 -3.77
N ILE A 41 -12.10 29.67 -2.64
CA ILE A 41 -11.76 28.24 -2.60
C ILE A 41 -13.00 27.34 -2.79
N GLN A 42 -14.14 27.71 -2.22
CA GLN A 42 -15.40 27.01 -2.43
C GLN A 42 -15.89 27.17 -3.87
N ALA A 43 -15.77 28.35 -4.46
CA ALA A 43 -16.11 28.61 -5.85
C ALA A 43 -15.23 27.80 -6.81
N ALA A 44 -13.90 27.74 -6.54
CA ALA A 44 -12.98 26.91 -7.30
C ALA A 44 -13.37 25.42 -7.23
N ALA A 45 -13.71 24.92 -6.05
CA ALA A 45 -14.15 23.55 -5.88
C ALA A 45 -15.48 23.25 -6.63
N CYS A 46 -16.44 24.17 -6.63
CA CYS A 46 -17.67 24.05 -7.40
C CYS A 46 -17.40 24.07 -8.90
N ALA A 47 -16.54 24.97 -9.37
CA ALA A 47 -16.14 25.05 -10.77
C ALA A 47 -15.42 23.76 -11.25
N ASP A 48 -14.56 23.16 -10.44
CA ASP A 48 -13.93 21.86 -10.72
C ASP A 48 -14.99 20.77 -10.91
N ARG A 49 -15.98 20.69 -10.02
CA ARG A 49 -17.11 19.73 -10.11
C ARG A 49 -17.99 19.91 -11.34
N LEU A 50 -18.11 21.13 -11.80
CA LEU A 50 -18.86 21.47 -13.02
C LEU A 50 -18.03 21.30 -14.30
N GLY A 51 -16.73 20.99 -14.20
CA GLY A 51 -15.83 20.89 -15.35
C GLY A 51 -15.45 22.25 -15.95
N LEU A 52 -15.67 23.35 -15.21
CA LEU A 52 -15.34 24.70 -15.62
C LEU A 52 -13.90 25.03 -15.21
N PHE A 53 -12.93 24.29 -15.79
CA PHE A 53 -11.55 24.31 -15.38
C PHE A 53 -10.86 25.69 -15.45
N PRO A 54 -11.07 26.53 -16.51
CA PRO A 54 -10.51 27.89 -16.53
C PRO A 54 -11.02 28.73 -15.35
N LEU A 55 -12.29 28.62 -15.01
CA LEU A 55 -12.90 29.36 -13.91
C LEU A 55 -12.39 28.82 -12.55
N CYS A 56 -12.22 27.49 -12.44
CA CYS A 56 -11.59 26.87 -11.26
C CYS A 56 -10.19 27.44 -11.03
N GLU A 57 -9.37 27.54 -12.07
CA GLU A 57 -8.01 28.09 -11.99
C GLU A 57 -8.04 29.56 -11.58
N GLU A 58 -8.95 30.37 -12.13
CA GLU A 58 -9.11 31.78 -11.77
C GLU A 58 -9.45 31.94 -10.29
N TYR A 59 -10.46 31.22 -9.78
CA TYR A 59 -10.84 31.29 -8.37
C TYR A 59 -9.73 30.78 -7.44
N ALA A 60 -9.06 29.69 -7.80
CA ALA A 60 -7.95 29.14 -7.01
C ALA A 60 -6.75 30.11 -6.99
N THR A 61 -6.46 30.81 -8.09
CA THR A 61 -5.44 31.84 -8.17
C THR A 61 -5.77 33.05 -7.27
N ARG A 62 -7.02 33.49 -7.26
CA ARG A 62 -7.48 34.53 -6.35
C ARG A 62 -7.38 34.10 -4.90
N ALA A 63 -7.81 32.86 -4.59
CA ALA A 63 -7.67 32.31 -3.25
C ALA A 63 -6.21 32.29 -2.79
N HIS A 64 -5.28 31.93 -3.66
CA HIS A 64 -3.85 31.94 -3.36
C HIS A 64 -3.31 33.34 -3.04
N SER A 65 -3.86 34.41 -3.66
CA SER A 65 -3.42 35.76 -3.39
C SER A 65 -3.74 36.28 -1.99
N TYR A 66 -4.59 35.63 -1.23
CA TYR A 66 -4.92 35.96 0.17
C TYR A 66 -4.00 35.30 1.19
N GLY A 67 -3.14 34.35 0.78
CA GLY A 67 -2.16 33.70 1.66
C GLY A 67 -1.39 32.60 0.98
N ASP A 68 -0.06 32.68 1.06
CA ASP A 68 0.85 31.71 0.43
C ASP A 68 0.89 30.36 1.18
N ASP A 69 0.43 30.34 2.43
CA ASP A 69 0.52 29.17 3.33
C ASP A 69 -0.65 28.19 3.19
N MET A 70 -1.48 28.32 2.16
CA MET A 70 -2.66 27.50 1.97
C MET A 70 -2.42 26.42 0.89
N ALA A 71 -2.65 25.16 1.24
CA ALA A 71 -2.41 24.01 0.36
C ALA A 71 -3.46 23.84 -0.74
N ASP A 72 -4.72 24.14 -0.45
CA ASP A 72 -5.86 23.87 -1.33
C ASP A 72 -5.81 24.60 -2.68
N PRO A 73 -5.40 25.87 -2.76
CA PRO A 73 -5.26 26.58 -4.03
C PRO A 73 -4.30 25.88 -4.98
N PHE A 74 -3.14 25.42 -4.49
CA PHE A 74 -2.17 24.71 -5.33
C PHE A 74 -2.73 23.42 -5.93
N ALA A 75 -3.47 22.64 -5.13
CA ALA A 75 -4.06 21.40 -5.60
C ALA A 75 -5.16 21.65 -6.65
N LEU A 76 -6.00 22.69 -6.45
CA LEU A 76 -7.08 23.04 -7.38
C LEU A 76 -6.54 23.66 -8.67
N MET A 77 -5.57 24.58 -8.60
CA MET A 77 -4.91 25.13 -9.79
C MET A 77 -4.25 24.04 -10.62
N ALA A 78 -3.43 23.19 -9.99
CA ALA A 78 -2.74 22.11 -10.68
C ALA A 78 -3.73 21.13 -11.34
N ARG A 79 -4.84 20.82 -10.65
CA ARG A 79 -5.90 19.99 -11.22
C ARG A 79 -6.57 20.66 -12.41
N ALA A 80 -6.93 21.93 -12.29
CA ALA A 80 -7.56 22.68 -13.35
C ALA A 80 -6.65 22.78 -14.60
N GLN A 81 -5.38 23.11 -14.42
CA GLN A 81 -4.37 23.13 -15.47
C GLN A 81 -4.21 21.76 -16.16
N ARG A 82 -4.10 20.70 -15.36
CA ARG A 82 -4.00 19.35 -15.91
C ARG A 82 -5.24 18.97 -16.74
N ARG A 83 -6.44 19.29 -16.26
CA ARG A 83 -7.69 19.04 -16.98
C ARG A 83 -7.84 19.88 -18.25
N GLN A 84 -7.19 21.02 -18.33
CA GLN A 84 -7.07 21.86 -19.54
C GLN A 84 -6.00 21.33 -20.51
N GLY A 85 -5.20 20.31 -20.13
CA GLY A 85 -4.08 19.82 -20.91
C GLY A 85 -2.78 20.59 -20.72
N LEU A 86 -2.74 21.57 -19.81
CA LEU A 86 -1.57 22.37 -19.45
C LEU A 86 -0.69 21.57 -18.44
N ILE A 87 -0.18 20.41 -18.90
CA ILE A 87 0.46 19.44 -18.00
C ILE A 87 1.74 19.97 -17.36
N ALA A 88 2.54 20.74 -18.13
CA ALA A 88 3.78 21.30 -17.61
C ALA A 88 3.52 22.35 -16.52
N ASP A 89 2.50 23.18 -16.69
CA ASP A 89 2.10 24.19 -15.73
C ASP A 89 1.53 23.52 -14.46
N ALA A 90 0.70 22.50 -14.64
CA ALA A 90 0.20 21.69 -13.53
C ALA A 90 1.33 21.07 -12.69
N ALA A 91 2.36 20.53 -13.34
CA ALA A 91 3.53 19.99 -12.66
C ALA A 91 4.31 21.08 -11.90
N ALA A 92 4.49 22.26 -12.50
CA ALA A 92 5.17 23.40 -11.89
C ALA A 92 4.39 23.90 -10.66
N THR A 93 3.08 24.11 -10.80
CA THR A 93 2.18 24.54 -9.72
C THR A 93 2.18 23.54 -8.56
N ALA A 94 1.97 22.26 -8.85
CA ALA A 94 1.99 21.21 -7.83
C ALA A 94 3.36 21.06 -7.17
N SER A 95 4.47 21.22 -7.91
CA SER A 95 5.83 21.20 -7.35
C SER A 95 6.07 22.40 -6.42
N SER A 96 5.55 23.58 -6.74
CA SER A 96 5.63 24.75 -5.88
C SER A 96 4.85 24.53 -4.59
N GLY A 97 3.63 24.00 -4.68
CA GLY A 97 2.84 23.63 -3.52
C GLY A 97 3.50 22.53 -2.66
N ALA A 98 4.14 21.52 -3.28
CA ALA A 98 4.82 20.46 -2.57
C ALA A 98 6.08 20.92 -1.82
N ARG A 99 6.72 22.03 -2.22
CA ARG A 99 7.83 22.63 -1.45
C ARG A 99 7.35 23.24 -0.14
N ILE A 100 6.16 23.83 -0.14
CA ILE A 100 5.57 24.48 1.03
C ILE A 100 4.86 23.42 1.89
N HIS A 101 4.16 22.50 1.27
CA HIS A 101 3.33 21.47 1.91
C HIS A 101 3.76 20.05 1.50
N PRO A 102 4.95 19.56 1.89
CA PRO A 102 5.53 18.32 1.37
C PRO A 102 4.73 17.06 1.72
N THR A 103 3.88 17.12 2.74
CA THR A 103 3.06 15.98 3.19
C THR A 103 1.59 16.08 2.76
N ASN A 104 1.21 17.10 1.99
CA ASN A 104 -0.17 17.26 1.57
C ASN A 104 -0.55 16.25 0.46
N PRO A 105 -1.53 15.35 0.73
CA PRO A 105 -1.88 14.29 -0.22
C PRO A 105 -2.60 14.80 -1.48
N ALA A 106 -3.29 15.96 -1.40
CA ALA A 106 -4.00 16.51 -2.56
C ALA A 106 -3.01 17.08 -3.58
N ILE A 107 -1.99 17.81 -3.10
CA ILE A 107 -0.90 18.32 -3.94
C ILE A 107 -0.09 17.14 -4.51
N ALA A 108 0.26 16.17 -3.68
CA ALA A 108 0.99 14.98 -4.11
C ALA A 108 0.24 14.20 -5.18
N ARG A 109 -1.10 14.13 -5.09
CA ARG A 109 -1.95 13.52 -6.11
C ARG A 109 -1.79 14.20 -7.47
N GLU A 110 -1.96 15.50 -7.52
CA GLU A 110 -1.87 16.24 -8.79
C GLU A 110 -0.44 16.23 -9.36
N LEU A 111 0.58 16.30 -8.48
CA LEU A 111 1.98 16.17 -8.87
C LEU A 111 2.29 14.81 -9.49
N ALA A 112 1.82 13.72 -8.87
CA ALA A 112 2.00 12.37 -9.40
C ALA A 112 1.34 12.23 -10.78
N LEU A 113 0.09 12.70 -10.91
CA LEU A 113 -0.66 12.62 -12.17
C LEU A 113 0.00 13.47 -13.28
N ALA A 114 0.49 14.66 -12.94
CA ALA A 114 1.18 15.52 -13.89
C ALA A 114 2.52 14.91 -14.34
N PHE A 115 3.33 14.38 -13.42
CA PHE A 115 4.58 13.71 -13.80
C PHE A 115 4.37 12.46 -14.63
N VAL A 116 3.34 11.66 -14.35
CA VAL A 116 2.99 10.50 -15.19
C VAL A 116 2.58 10.94 -16.58
N ALA A 117 1.78 12.00 -16.71
CA ALA A 117 1.38 12.55 -18.01
C ALA A 117 2.57 13.11 -18.82
N LEU A 118 3.64 13.58 -18.13
CA LEU A 118 4.91 14.00 -18.74
C LEU A 118 5.88 12.82 -19.02
N GLY A 119 5.54 11.59 -18.64
CA GLY A 119 6.43 10.44 -18.73
C GLY A 119 7.58 10.43 -17.70
N ARG A 120 7.52 11.31 -16.68
CA ARG A 120 8.55 11.47 -15.64
C ARG A 120 8.27 10.51 -14.47
N TYR A 121 8.27 9.21 -14.75
CA TYR A 121 7.84 8.17 -13.78
C TYR A 121 8.68 8.11 -12.50
N GLU A 122 9.99 8.35 -12.59
CA GLU A 122 10.90 8.36 -11.44
C GLU A 122 10.46 9.40 -10.39
N GLU A 123 10.16 10.59 -10.86
CA GLU A 123 9.78 11.73 -10.02
C GLU A 123 8.35 11.59 -9.49
N ALA A 124 7.51 10.86 -10.19
CA ALA A 124 6.14 10.57 -9.76
C ALA A 124 6.08 9.58 -8.58
N ARG A 125 7.12 8.79 -8.28
CA ARG A 125 7.07 7.72 -7.27
C ARG A 125 6.72 8.22 -5.87
N GLY A 126 7.48 9.17 -5.37
CA GLY A 126 7.25 9.71 -4.03
C GLY A 126 5.86 10.33 -3.86
N PRO A 127 5.46 11.25 -4.74
CA PRO A 127 4.12 11.80 -4.73
C PRO A 127 3.00 10.75 -4.86
N ALA A 128 3.16 9.75 -5.73
CA ALA A 128 2.18 8.69 -5.91
C ALA A 128 2.03 7.83 -4.64
N ASP A 129 3.13 7.49 -3.98
CA ASP A 129 3.10 6.75 -2.70
C ASP A 129 2.34 7.54 -1.62
N LEU A 130 2.65 8.83 -1.48
CA LEU A 130 2.02 9.69 -0.50
C LEU A 130 0.51 9.84 -0.74
N ALA A 131 0.12 10.09 -1.99
CA ALA A 131 -1.27 10.31 -2.35
C ALA A 131 -2.13 9.04 -2.23
N THR A 132 -1.60 7.88 -2.62
CA THR A 132 -2.34 6.60 -2.65
C THR A 132 -2.81 6.16 -1.26
N ASP A 133 -2.16 6.63 -0.21
CA ASP A 133 -2.60 6.38 1.16
C ASP A 133 -3.94 6.98 1.51
N THR A 134 -4.16 8.19 1.07
CA THR A 134 -5.39 8.93 1.33
C THR A 134 -6.44 8.60 0.29
N TYR A 135 -6.07 8.60 -0.98
CA TYR A 135 -7.00 8.42 -2.11
C TYR A 135 -7.08 6.97 -2.59
N LYS A 136 -7.41 6.05 -1.68
CA LYS A 136 -7.44 4.59 -1.90
C LYS A 136 -8.44 4.10 -2.96
N LYS A 137 -9.39 4.94 -3.36
CA LYS A 137 -10.45 4.62 -4.34
C LYS A 137 -10.35 5.49 -5.60
N ASP A 138 -9.32 6.30 -5.72
CA ASP A 138 -9.11 7.12 -6.90
C ASP A 138 -8.53 6.28 -8.03
N VAL A 139 -9.35 6.01 -9.04
CA VAL A 139 -8.98 5.14 -10.16
C VAL A 139 -7.86 5.75 -10.99
N GLU A 140 -7.90 7.08 -11.24
CA GLU A 140 -6.89 7.80 -12.02
C GLU A 140 -5.51 7.71 -11.33
N LEU A 141 -5.49 7.95 -10.00
CA LEU A 141 -4.27 7.82 -9.21
C LEU A 141 -3.77 6.38 -9.12
N LEU A 142 -4.67 5.41 -8.95
CA LEU A 142 -4.29 3.99 -8.92
C LEU A 142 -3.70 3.52 -10.24
N MET A 143 -4.23 4.00 -11.38
CA MET A 143 -3.67 3.73 -12.70
C MET A 143 -2.29 4.37 -12.86
N ALA A 144 -2.14 5.65 -12.48
CA ALA A 144 -0.87 6.34 -12.49
C ALA A 144 0.17 5.64 -11.60
N TYR A 145 -0.21 5.26 -10.39
CA TYR A 145 0.62 4.47 -9.48
C TYR A 145 1.08 3.15 -10.12
N GLY A 146 0.16 2.45 -10.77
CA GLY A 146 0.47 1.22 -11.50
C GLY A 146 1.55 1.44 -12.54
N HIS A 147 1.39 2.42 -13.42
CA HIS A 147 2.37 2.72 -14.47
C HIS A 147 3.73 3.19 -13.93
N VAL A 148 3.75 3.94 -12.83
CA VAL A 148 4.97 4.38 -12.15
C VAL A 148 5.78 3.20 -11.62
N TRP A 149 5.09 2.19 -11.06
CA TRP A 149 5.74 1.05 -10.42
C TRP A 149 5.95 -0.15 -11.34
N GLU A 150 5.28 -0.20 -12.50
CA GLU A 150 5.36 -1.32 -13.45
C GLU A 150 6.79 -1.72 -13.82
N PRO A 151 7.68 -0.79 -14.23
CA PRO A 151 9.04 -1.14 -14.64
C PRO A 151 9.95 -1.56 -13.47
N VAL A 152 9.60 -1.19 -12.25
CA VAL A 152 10.45 -1.34 -11.06
C VAL A 152 9.92 -2.39 -10.11
N ASN A 153 8.61 -2.42 -9.93
CA ASN A 153 7.91 -3.31 -9.01
C ASN A 153 6.57 -3.75 -9.61
N PRO A 154 6.59 -4.76 -10.50
CA PRO A 154 5.38 -5.26 -11.15
C PRO A 154 4.29 -5.70 -10.17
N ASP A 155 4.68 -6.08 -8.96
CA ASP A 155 3.75 -6.51 -7.92
C ASP A 155 2.95 -5.35 -7.34
N ALA A 156 3.61 -4.21 -7.12
CA ALA A 156 2.94 -2.98 -6.71
C ALA A 156 2.01 -2.47 -7.82
N ALA A 157 2.47 -2.53 -9.06
CA ALA A 157 1.66 -2.19 -10.23
C ALA A 157 0.43 -3.10 -10.35
N GLN A 158 0.60 -4.41 -10.24
CA GLN A 158 -0.50 -5.37 -10.30
C GLN A 158 -1.54 -5.13 -9.18
N TRP A 159 -1.07 -4.81 -7.96
CA TRP A 159 -1.95 -4.45 -6.87
C TRP A 159 -2.77 -3.19 -7.21
N ALA A 160 -2.14 -2.16 -7.75
CA ALA A 160 -2.81 -0.91 -8.09
C ALA A 160 -3.86 -1.10 -9.19
N PHE A 161 -3.51 -1.77 -10.27
CA PHE A 161 -4.43 -2.08 -11.37
C PHE A 161 -5.59 -2.98 -10.93
N HIS A 162 -5.32 -3.99 -10.09
CA HIS A 162 -6.36 -4.82 -9.51
C HIS A 162 -7.33 -4.00 -8.65
N ARG A 163 -6.80 -3.05 -7.87
CA ARG A 163 -7.60 -2.17 -7.05
C ARG A 163 -8.41 -1.19 -7.89
N ALA A 164 -7.81 -0.58 -8.92
CA ALA A 164 -8.51 0.28 -9.88
C ALA A 164 -9.68 -0.46 -10.55
N LYS A 165 -9.45 -1.68 -11.02
CA LYS A 165 -10.49 -2.56 -11.58
C LYS A 165 -11.62 -2.85 -10.57
N LYS A 166 -11.31 -3.05 -9.28
CA LYS A 166 -12.34 -3.29 -8.25
C LYS A 166 -13.17 -2.05 -7.93
N VAL A 167 -12.57 -0.87 -8.02
CA VAL A 167 -13.27 0.39 -7.74
C VAL A 167 -14.20 0.76 -8.90
N ASN A 168 -13.76 0.52 -10.11
CA ASN A 168 -14.54 0.74 -11.32
C ASN A 168 -14.45 -0.51 -12.22
N LEU A 169 -15.49 -1.34 -12.20
CA LEU A 169 -15.57 -2.59 -12.96
C LEU A 169 -15.60 -2.36 -14.48
N ASP A 170 -16.05 -1.20 -14.91
CA ASP A 170 -16.16 -0.83 -16.32
C ASP A 170 -14.87 -0.16 -16.85
N ASN A 171 -13.82 -0.07 -16.03
CA ASN A 171 -12.53 0.48 -16.45
C ASN A 171 -11.75 -0.58 -17.24
N ASP A 172 -11.88 -0.54 -18.55
CA ASP A 172 -11.18 -1.45 -19.46
C ASP A 172 -9.66 -1.26 -19.39
N ASP A 173 -9.16 -0.04 -19.22
CA ASP A 173 -7.71 0.22 -19.10
C ASP A 173 -7.10 -0.47 -17.88
N ALA A 174 -7.78 -0.41 -16.74
CA ALA A 174 -7.33 -1.12 -15.53
C ALA A 174 -7.38 -2.65 -15.72
N ARG A 175 -8.39 -3.15 -16.45
CA ARG A 175 -8.50 -4.57 -16.77
C ARG A 175 -7.38 -5.01 -17.71
N ILE A 176 -7.13 -4.27 -18.77
CA ILE A 176 -6.09 -4.56 -19.76
C ILE A 176 -4.71 -4.51 -19.10
N ALA A 177 -4.42 -3.45 -18.32
CA ALA A 177 -3.16 -3.30 -17.60
C ALA A 177 -2.93 -4.43 -16.59
N PHE A 178 -3.96 -4.79 -15.82
CA PHE A 178 -3.90 -5.92 -14.89
C PHE A 178 -3.65 -7.24 -15.62
N ASP A 179 -4.37 -7.50 -16.70
CA ASP A 179 -4.27 -8.73 -17.47
C ASP A 179 -2.93 -8.83 -18.22
N SER A 180 -2.37 -7.71 -18.69
CA SER A 180 -1.05 -7.67 -19.33
C SER A 180 0.07 -8.07 -18.37
N LEU A 181 -0.03 -7.65 -17.10
CA LEU A 181 0.90 -8.07 -16.05
C LEU A 181 0.69 -9.51 -15.57
N ALA A 182 -0.55 -10.02 -15.66
CA ALA A 182 -0.88 -11.38 -15.26
C ALA A 182 -0.48 -12.43 -16.33
N HIS A 183 -0.42 -12.05 -17.60
CA HIS A 183 -0.25 -12.97 -18.72
C HIS A 183 1.14 -13.06 -19.37
N PRO A 184 2.15 -12.21 -19.13
CA PRO A 184 3.47 -12.39 -19.74
C PRO A 184 4.14 -13.71 -19.35
N LEU A 185 3.55 -14.45 -18.41
CA LEU A 185 4.09 -15.70 -17.89
C LEU A 185 3.69 -16.95 -18.68
N LYS A 186 2.81 -16.87 -19.68
CA LYS A 186 2.38 -18.06 -20.46
C LYS A 186 3.31 -18.46 -21.60
N GLY A 187 4.23 -17.57 -22.02
CA GLY A 187 5.13 -17.83 -23.15
C GLY A 187 6.62 -17.67 -22.85
N ALA A 188 7.00 -16.93 -21.83
CA ALA A 188 8.40 -16.80 -21.43
C ALA A 188 8.67 -17.79 -20.30
N GLY A 189 9.63 -18.67 -20.47
CA GLY A 189 10.04 -19.62 -19.43
C GLY A 189 10.29 -18.88 -18.11
N ARG A 190 10.00 -19.55 -17.00
CA ARG A 190 10.11 -19.05 -15.60
C ARG A 190 11.45 -18.37 -15.25
N SER A 191 12.41 -18.34 -16.16
CA SER A 191 13.77 -17.81 -15.99
C SER A 191 13.94 -16.33 -16.36
N SER A 192 12.98 -15.69 -17.04
CA SER A 192 13.16 -14.32 -17.56
C SER A 192 12.60 -13.20 -16.67
N TYR A 193 11.87 -13.50 -15.61
CA TYR A 193 11.57 -12.53 -14.57
C TYR A 193 12.73 -12.46 -13.56
N ARG A 194 13.82 -11.88 -13.97
CA ARG A 194 14.75 -11.25 -13.05
C ARG A 194 14.01 -10.01 -12.53
N ILE A 195 13.28 -10.19 -11.42
CA ILE A 195 12.85 -9.05 -10.63
C ILE A 195 14.15 -8.31 -10.32
N GLU A 196 14.36 -7.17 -10.95
CA GLU A 196 15.45 -6.30 -10.59
C GLU A 196 15.14 -5.77 -9.20
N ILE A 197 15.56 -6.56 -8.21
CA ILE A 197 15.26 -6.30 -6.80
C ILE A 197 16.01 -5.02 -6.48
N GLN A 198 15.28 -3.93 -6.31
CA GLN A 198 15.89 -2.65 -5.91
C GLN A 198 16.87 -2.87 -4.77
N PRO A 199 18.01 -2.19 -4.74
CA PRO A 199 19.01 -2.33 -3.68
C PRO A 199 18.43 -2.30 -2.25
N PRO A 200 17.48 -1.41 -1.91
CA PRO A 200 16.86 -1.40 -0.58
C PRO A 200 16.02 -2.65 -0.29
N VAL A 201 15.32 -3.22 -1.30
CA VAL A 201 14.54 -4.47 -1.12
C VAL A 201 15.49 -5.63 -0.91
N ALA A 202 16.56 -5.71 -1.70
CA ALA A 202 17.56 -6.77 -1.59
C ALA A 202 18.30 -6.73 -0.23
N ALA A 203 18.59 -5.54 0.28
CA ALA A 203 19.20 -5.35 1.60
C ALA A 203 18.23 -5.77 2.72
N ALA A 204 17.00 -5.32 2.65
CA ALA A 204 15.94 -5.69 3.59
C ALA A 204 15.69 -7.20 3.61
N TYR A 205 15.59 -7.83 2.43
CA TYR A 205 15.42 -9.28 2.29
C TYR A 205 16.60 -10.05 2.87
N ARG A 206 17.85 -9.67 2.57
CA ARG A 206 19.05 -10.30 3.13
C ARG A 206 19.13 -10.18 4.66
N THR A 207 18.71 -9.04 5.20
CA THR A 207 18.66 -8.82 6.65
C THR A 207 17.63 -9.73 7.32
N MET A 208 16.43 -9.80 6.73
CA MET A 208 15.38 -10.69 7.23
C MET A 208 15.78 -12.16 7.08
N LEU A 209 16.36 -12.55 5.95
CA LEU A 209 16.84 -13.91 5.70
C LEU A 209 17.84 -14.35 6.79
N ARG A 210 18.78 -13.46 7.17
CA ARG A 210 19.74 -13.74 8.24
C ARG A 210 19.05 -13.91 9.60
N ARG A 211 18.11 -13.03 9.94
CA ARG A 211 17.34 -13.12 11.21
C ARG A 211 16.53 -14.40 11.29
N VAL A 212 15.75 -14.69 10.25
CA VAL A 212 14.91 -15.89 10.21
C VAL A 212 15.77 -17.16 10.19
N ARG A 213 16.89 -17.16 9.46
CA ARG A 213 17.82 -18.28 9.47
C ARG A 213 18.35 -18.56 10.88
N ALA A 214 18.74 -17.55 11.63
CA ALA A 214 19.21 -17.71 13.00
C ALA A 214 18.11 -18.28 13.90
N VAL A 215 16.88 -17.75 13.81
CA VAL A 215 15.71 -18.24 14.57
C VAL A 215 15.40 -19.69 14.23
N LEU A 216 15.31 -20.04 12.94
CA LEU A 216 15.00 -21.40 12.50
C LEU A 216 16.11 -22.40 12.87
N THR A 217 17.38 -22.00 12.78
CA THR A 217 18.50 -22.87 13.16
C THR A 217 18.47 -23.16 14.67
N ASN A 218 18.20 -22.15 15.48
CA ASN A 218 18.09 -22.32 16.92
C ASN A 218 16.84 -23.13 17.31
N ALA A 219 15.70 -22.86 16.65
CA ALA A 219 14.47 -23.61 16.84
C ALA A 219 14.64 -25.07 16.43
N TRP A 220 15.38 -25.36 15.35
CA TRP A 220 15.64 -26.73 14.92
C TRP A 220 16.51 -27.48 15.95
N LYS A 221 17.60 -26.86 16.40
CA LYS A 221 18.41 -27.46 17.47
C LYS A 221 17.58 -27.68 18.73
N GLY A 222 16.78 -26.71 19.11
CA GLY A 222 15.87 -26.81 20.25
C GLY A 222 14.79 -27.89 20.08
N SER A 223 14.19 -28.01 18.88
CA SER A 223 13.19 -29.03 18.61
C SER A 223 13.75 -30.45 18.63
N GLY A 224 14.98 -30.65 18.13
CA GLY A 224 15.68 -31.92 18.20
C GLY A 224 15.99 -32.32 19.64
N ILE A 225 16.51 -31.39 20.44
CA ILE A 225 16.77 -31.62 21.88
C ILE A 225 15.45 -31.88 22.62
N ALA A 226 14.42 -31.08 22.36
CA ALA A 226 13.11 -31.28 23.00
C ALA A 226 12.50 -32.67 22.65
N ALA A 227 12.58 -33.09 21.37
CA ALA A 227 12.11 -34.39 20.94
C ALA A 227 12.87 -35.53 21.66
N LEU A 228 14.19 -35.39 21.78
CA LEU A 228 15.04 -36.35 22.51
C LEU A 228 14.66 -36.40 24.01
N CYS A 229 14.54 -35.23 24.65
CA CYS A 229 14.14 -35.14 26.05
C CYS A 229 12.73 -35.71 26.30
N CYS A 230 11.78 -35.42 25.42
CA CYS A 230 10.41 -35.97 25.49
C CYS A 230 10.42 -37.49 25.30
N GLY A 231 11.23 -38.01 24.36
CA GLY A 231 11.39 -39.46 24.14
C GLY A 231 12.01 -40.16 25.36
N LEU A 232 13.06 -39.57 25.94
CA LEU A 232 13.71 -40.09 27.15
C LEU A 232 12.76 -40.02 28.36
N PHE A 233 12.07 -38.91 28.54
CA PHE A 233 11.08 -38.78 29.62
C PHE A 233 9.98 -39.82 29.49
N TYR A 234 9.48 -40.07 28.29
CA TYR A 234 8.49 -41.11 28.06
C TYR A 234 9.04 -42.51 28.40
N LEU A 235 10.27 -42.83 27.95
CA LEU A 235 10.92 -44.10 28.19
C LEU A 235 11.10 -44.42 29.69
N PHE A 236 11.59 -43.41 30.43
CA PHE A 236 12.03 -43.66 31.81
C PHE A 236 10.96 -43.36 32.87
N VAL A 237 9.99 -42.47 32.57
CA VAL A 237 9.05 -42.01 33.58
C VAL A 237 7.60 -42.40 33.25
N ALA A 238 7.16 -42.30 32.01
CA ALA A 238 5.75 -42.37 31.65
C ALA A 238 5.28 -43.75 31.15
N ARG A 239 6.19 -44.67 30.83
CA ARG A 239 5.91 -45.91 30.12
C ARG A 239 4.91 -46.87 30.81
N GLY A 240 4.69 -46.78 32.07
CA GLY A 240 3.79 -47.65 32.80
C GLY A 240 2.73 -46.97 33.64
N VAL A 241 2.78 -45.65 33.76
CA VAL A 241 2.00 -44.95 34.78
C VAL A 241 0.77 -44.23 34.22
N PHE A 242 0.88 -43.62 33.03
CA PHE A 242 -0.20 -42.80 32.47
C PHE A 242 -0.30 -42.91 30.94
N PRO A 243 -1.24 -43.67 30.36
CA PRO A 243 -1.41 -43.80 28.91
C PRO A 243 -1.80 -42.46 28.21
N GLY A 244 -2.40 -41.50 28.93
CA GLY A 244 -2.77 -40.18 28.40
C GLY A 244 -1.60 -39.20 28.22
N VAL A 245 -0.46 -39.43 28.91
CA VAL A 245 0.70 -38.53 28.86
C VAL A 245 1.34 -38.45 27.48
N ARG A 246 1.24 -39.50 26.68
CA ARG A 246 1.70 -39.53 25.30
C ARG A 246 1.16 -38.39 24.47
N TRP A 247 -0.15 -38.23 24.48
CA TRP A 247 -0.84 -37.18 23.71
C TRP A 247 -0.52 -35.77 24.24
N GLY A 248 -0.39 -35.63 25.56
CA GLY A 248 0.02 -34.35 26.15
C GLY A 248 1.41 -33.92 25.70
N VAL A 249 2.39 -34.79 25.70
CA VAL A 249 3.75 -34.54 25.22
C VAL A 249 3.77 -34.19 23.73
N PHE A 250 3.00 -34.91 22.91
CA PHE A 250 2.88 -34.61 21.49
C PHE A 250 2.24 -33.28 21.22
N LEU A 251 1.15 -32.94 21.91
CA LEU A 251 0.48 -31.63 21.78
C LEU A 251 1.39 -30.48 22.19
N LEU A 252 2.17 -30.62 23.25
CA LEU A 252 3.17 -29.62 23.65
C LEU A 252 4.25 -29.43 22.57
N TYR A 253 4.72 -30.51 21.96
CA TYR A 253 5.68 -30.45 20.85
C TYR A 253 5.10 -29.71 19.64
N VAL A 254 3.86 -30.06 19.23
CA VAL A 254 3.16 -29.36 18.13
C VAL A 254 2.95 -27.88 18.46
N ALA A 255 2.53 -27.56 19.68
CA ALA A 255 2.34 -26.18 20.11
C ALA A 255 3.63 -25.37 20.05
N ALA A 256 4.77 -25.96 20.42
CA ALA A 256 6.08 -25.30 20.32
C ALA A 256 6.46 -25.01 18.86
N ILE A 257 6.25 -25.94 17.93
CA ILE A 257 6.50 -25.74 16.49
C ILE A 257 5.61 -24.63 15.92
N VAL A 258 4.32 -24.69 16.24
CA VAL A 258 3.33 -23.70 15.81
C VAL A 258 3.72 -22.30 16.34
N SER A 259 4.16 -22.21 17.59
CA SER A 259 4.63 -20.94 18.20
C SER A 259 5.84 -20.37 17.47
N VAL A 260 6.81 -21.19 17.07
CA VAL A 260 7.95 -20.75 16.24
C VAL A 260 7.48 -20.21 14.89
N TYR A 261 6.54 -20.90 14.26
CA TYR A 261 5.97 -20.47 12.98
C TYR A 261 5.29 -19.10 13.08
N PHE A 262 4.42 -18.93 14.10
CA PHE A 262 3.77 -17.63 14.36
C PHE A 262 4.78 -16.54 14.70
N TYR A 263 5.82 -16.85 15.49
CA TYR A 263 6.87 -15.89 15.81
C TYR A 263 7.63 -15.42 14.56
N VAL A 264 8.00 -16.33 13.66
CA VAL A 264 8.64 -15.98 12.39
C VAL A 264 7.71 -15.12 11.53
N GLY A 265 6.43 -15.50 11.41
CA GLY A 265 5.43 -14.72 10.69
C GLY A 265 5.26 -13.31 11.27
N TYR A 266 5.21 -13.20 12.59
CA TYR A 266 5.15 -11.91 13.29
C TYR A 266 6.38 -11.04 13.00
N GLN A 267 7.60 -11.61 13.05
CA GLN A 267 8.85 -10.88 12.75
C GLN A 267 8.86 -10.36 11.31
N ILE A 268 8.42 -11.17 10.34
CA ILE A 268 8.31 -10.76 8.95
C ILE A 268 7.30 -9.62 8.80
N ALA A 269 6.12 -9.74 9.41
CA ALA A 269 5.08 -8.73 9.35
C ALA A 269 5.48 -7.41 10.04
N ALA A 270 6.11 -7.50 11.21
CA ALA A 270 6.62 -6.34 11.93
C ALA A 270 7.70 -5.59 11.13
N PHE A 271 8.65 -6.32 10.55
CA PHE A 271 9.68 -5.72 9.70
C PHE A 271 9.10 -5.13 8.42
N ASN A 272 8.11 -5.79 7.80
CA ASN A 272 7.44 -5.27 6.60
C ASN A 272 6.79 -3.90 6.86
N ARG A 273 6.29 -3.65 8.07
CA ARG A 273 5.71 -2.36 8.45
C ARG A 273 6.72 -1.21 8.46
N THR A 274 8.01 -1.51 8.67
CA THR A 274 9.09 -0.50 8.68
C THR A 274 9.58 -0.14 7.28
N LEU A 275 9.19 -0.90 6.25
CA LEU A 275 9.63 -0.67 4.88
C LEU A 275 8.75 0.38 4.17
N PRO A 276 9.32 1.14 3.22
CA PRO A 276 8.55 2.00 2.32
C PRO A 276 7.48 1.17 1.58
N ARG A 277 6.33 1.77 1.29
CA ARG A 277 5.15 1.03 0.76
C ARG A 277 5.40 0.34 -0.56
N GLY A 278 6.03 1.00 -1.52
CA GLY A 278 6.37 0.40 -2.81
C GLY A 278 7.25 -0.86 -2.72
N VAL A 279 7.94 -1.03 -1.58
CA VAL A 279 8.82 -2.16 -1.31
C VAL A 279 8.12 -3.31 -0.57
N ARG A 280 7.04 -3.01 0.17
CA ARG A 280 6.37 -3.96 1.09
C ARG A 280 5.82 -5.19 0.39
N LEU A 281 5.16 -5.00 -0.75
CA LEU A 281 4.52 -6.09 -1.49
C LEU A 281 5.56 -7.04 -2.08
N THR A 282 6.61 -6.48 -2.70
CA THR A 282 7.72 -7.28 -3.25
C THR A 282 8.43 -8.03 -2.13
N PHE A 283 8.69 -7.37 -0.99
CA PHE A 283 9.29 -8.00 0.18
C PHE A 283 8.42 -9.14 0.72
N MET A 284 7.12 -8.94 0.90
CA MET A 284 6.21 -9.99 1.35
C MET A 284 6.15 -11.17 0.38
N ARG A 285 6.13 -10.92 -0.93
CA ARG A 285 6.17 -12.01 -1.93
C ARG A 285 7.49 -12.77 -1.91
N LEU A 286 8.62 -12.09 -1.72
CA LEU A 286 9.90 -12.75 -1.55
C LEU A 286 9.94 -13.61 -0.29
N CYS A 287 9.20 -13.23 0.76
CA CYS A 287 9.12 -14.00 2.00
C CYS A 287 8.16 -15.22 1.91
N THR A 288 7.11 -15.15 1.07
CA THR A 288 6.04 -16.15 1.02
C THR A 288 6.11 -17.11 -0.16
N ARG A 289 6.78 -16.75 -1.27
CA ARG A 289 6.96 -17.64 -2.43
C ARG A 289 8.16 -18.58 -2.24
N PHE A 290 8.32 -19.54 -3.17
CA PHE A 290 9.43 -20.52 -3.29
C PHE A 290 10.81 -19.86 -3.44
N THR A 291 11.09 -18.91 -2.60
CA THR A 291 12.35 -18.24 -2.39
C THR A 291 13.14 -18.97 -1.30
N GLU A 292 14.40 -18.61 -1.15
CA GLU A 292 15.26 -19.21 -0.12
C GLU A 292 14.65 -19.13 1.28
N LEU A 293 13.97 -18.02 1.62
CA LEU A 293 13.32 -17.84 2.91
C LEU A 293 12.07 -18.70 3.06
N GLY A 294 11.17 -18.65 2.07
CA GLY A 294 9.96 -19.48 2.05
C GLY A 294 10.28 -20.99 2.02
N GLY A 295 11.30 -21.37 1.24
CA GLY A 295 11.79 -22.75 1.19
C GLY A 295 12.34 -23.24 2.54
N ARG A 296 13.06 -22.39 3.29
CA ARG A 296 13.56 -22.72 4.63
C ARG A 296 12.46 -22.88 5.66
N ILE A 297 11.46 -21.99 5.64
CA ILE A 297 10.29 -22.10 6.52
C ILE A 297 9.54 -23.40 6.23
N PHE A 298 9.33 -23.70 4.95
CA PHE A 298 8.65 -24.94 4.52
C PHE A 298 9.46 -26.19 4.88
N LEU A 299 10.79 -26.15 4.71
CA LEU A 299 11.66 -27.26 5.11
C LEU A 299 11.63 -27.48 6.62
N PHE A 300 11.67 -26.40 7.41
CA PHE A 300 11.53 -26.48 8.87
C PHE A 300 10.21 -27.14 9.27
N MET A 301 9.09 -26.73 8.67
CA MET A 301 7.78 -27.37 8.91
C MET A 301 7.79 -28.85 8.57
N ARG A 302 8.28 -29.24 7.39
CA ARG A 302 8.35 -30.64 6.96
C ARG A 302 9.19 -31.48 7.91
N VAL A 303 10.40 -31.02 8.23
CA VAL A 303 11.30 -31.78 9.12
C VAL A 303 10.70 -31.89 10.51
N SER A 304 10.08 -30.83 11.03
CA SER A 304 9.44 -30.85 12.35
C SER A 304 8.23 -31.79 12.38
N LEU A 305 7.42 -31.83 11.33
CA LEU A 305 6.31 -32.77 11.21
C LEU A 305 6.80 -34.24 11.13
N ILE A 306 7.84 -34.51 10.35
CA ILE A 306 8.46 -35.83 10.25
C ILE A 306 9.02 -36.25 11.62
N SER A 307 9.73 -35.33 12.31
CA SER A 307 10.24 -35.61 13.67
C SER A 307 9.13 -35.92 14.67
N GLY A 308 8.01 -35.19 14.59
CA GLY A 308 6.81 -35.43 15.39
C GLY A 308 6.18 -36.78 15.09
N PHE A 309 6.13 -37.16 13.80
CA PHE A 309 5.62 -38.49 13.40
C PHE A 309 6.49 -39.61 13.91
N PHE A 310 7.84 -39.47 13.82
CA PHE A 310 8.77 -40.43 14.40
C PHE A 310 8.64 -40.52 15.93
N LEU A 311 8.39 -39.42 16.61
CA LEU A 311 8.15 -39.40 18.05
C LEU A 311 6.90 -40.21 18.41
N ILE A 312 5.79 -40.05 17.65
CA ILE A 312 4.58 -40.83 17.85
C ILE A 312 4.83 -42.32 17.57
N ALA A 313 5.48 -42.64 16.44
CA ALA A 313 5.78 -44.04 16.06
C ALA A 313 6.66 -44.73 17.12
N PHE A 314 7.68 -44.01 17.61
CA PHE A 314 8.55 -44.46 18.69
C PHE A 314 7.76 -44.69 19.98
N MET A 315 6.89 -43.77 20.37
CA MET A 315 6.04 -43.90 21.56
C MET A 315 5.00 -45.04 21.46
N ASN A 316 4.57 -45.38 20.24
CA ASN A 316 3.63 -46.50 20.00
C ASN A 316 4.35 -47.84 19.80
N GLY A 317 5.58 -47.86 19.27
CA GLY A 317 6.32 -49.11 18.99
C GLY A 317 7.02 -49.70 20.21
N ILE A 318 7.08 -48.98 21.33
CA ILE A 318 7.67 -49.40 22.60
C ILE A 318 6.57 -49.87 23.60
N GLY A 319 5.31 -49.70 23.25
CA GLY A 319 4.16 -50.25 23.99
C GLY A 319 3.76 -51.60 23.43
#